data_a4c494121acbbf394eeef8da20b5acdd
#
_entry.id   a4c494121acbbf394eeef8da20b5acdd
#
_cell.length_a   1.000
_cell.length_b   1.000
_cell.length_c   1.000
_cell.angle_alpha   90.00
_cell.angle_beta   90.00
_cell.angle_gamma   90.00
#
_symmetry.space_group_name_H-M   'P 1'
#
loop_
_entity.id
_entity.type
_entity.pdbx_description
1 polymer ?
#
loop_
_entity_poly.entity_id
_entity_poly.type
_entity_poly.pdbx_seq_one_letter_code
_entity_poly.pdbx_strand_id
1 'polypeptide(L)'
;MIDTHELKKRDLYLNKIIAFQDTEPVKVVTGIRRCGKSSLLKLMTLHLKENGVTDNQILEMNFESHAYKNMNSDSFYEYVKQHIVPNKRMYLFFDEVQRVPDWEDAVNSFRVDFNCDIYVTGSNAYMLSSEYATYLSGRCVEIKMLPLSFSEFITFHNFEIREMKSALGGTRKQVFDKAGEHYELREVFDAYMRFGGMPGIADIGL
;
A
#
# COMPACT_ATOMS: atom_id res chain seq x y z
N MET A 1 7.85 6.40 19.30
CA MET A 1 8.03 4.96 19.03
C MET A 1 6.96 4.59 18.02
N ILE A 2 7.34 4.31 16.79
CA ILE A 2 6.42 3.84 15.75
C ILE A 2 6.21 2.37 16.07
N ASP A 3 4.95 2.05 16.34
CA ASP A 3 4.49 0.71 16.64
C ASP A 3 4.87 -0.21 15.49
N THR A 4 5.81 -1.11 15.74
CA THR A 4 6.23 -2.14 14.78
C THR A 4 5.20 -3.27 14.79
N HIS A 5 3.94 -2.96 14.48
CA HIS A 5 3.05 -3.98 13.98
C HIS A 5 3.73 -4.61 12.78
N GLU A 6 4.01 -5.89 12.87
CA GLU A 6 4.69 -6.67 11.83
C GLU A 6 3.99 -6.41 10.48
N LEU A 7 4.67 -5.69 9.57
CA LEU A 7 4.10 -5.33 8.27
C LEU A 7 3.86 -6.63 7.48
N LYS A 8 2.62 -7.04 7.40
CA LYS A 8 2.26 -8.25 6.64
C LYS A 8 2.25 -7.95 5.15
N LYS A 9 3.00 -8.76 4.40
CA LYS A 9 3.13 -8.62 2.95
C LYS A 9 1.83 -9.01 2.25
N ARG A 10 1.45 -8.20 1.27
CA ARG A 10 0.41 -8.51 0.29
C ARG A 10 1.09 -8.64 -1.08
N ASP A 11 1.63 -9.83 -1.34
CA ASP A 11 2.53 -10.10 -2.47
C ASP A 11 1.94 -9.71 -3.83
N LEU A 12 0.64 -9.88 -4.02
CA LEU A 12 -0.04 -9.46 -5.25
C LEU A 12 0.19 -7.97 -5.56
N TYR A 13 0.07 -7.10 -4.56
CA TYR A 13 0.20 -5.65 -4.74
C TYR A 13 1.66 -5.21 -4.68
N LEU A 14 2.45 -5.83 -3.80
CA LEU A 14 3.88 -5.55 -3.71
C LEU A 14 4.60 -5.90 -5.01
N ASN A 15 4.34 -7.07 -5.59
CA ASN A 15 4.93 -7.45 -6.87
C ASN A 15 4.49 -6.55 -8.02
N LYS A 16 3.22 -6.08 -8.00
CA LYS A 16 2.75 -5.12 -9.00
C LYS A 16 3.48 -3.79 -8.91
N ILE A 17 3.66 -3.22 -7.72
CA ILE A 17 4.33 -1.93 -7.58
C ILE A 17 5.81 -2.02 -7.89
N ILE A 18 6.47 -3.13 -7.52
CA ILE A 18 7.87 -3.42 -7.86
C ILE A 18 8.06 -3.54 -9.39
N ALA A 19 7.12 -4.16 -10.10
CA ALA A 19 7.20 -4.30 -11.56
C ALA A 19 7.24 -2.95 -12.31
N PHE A 20 6.77 -1.88 -11.68
CA PHE A 20 6.84 -0.52 -12.21
C PHE A 20 7.94 0.34 -11.59
N GLN A 21 8.79 -0.23 -10.72
CA GLN A 21 9.93 0.48 -10.15
C GLN A 21 10.84 1.01 -11.28
N ASP A 22 11.38 2.20 -11.08
CA ASP A 22 12.30 2.87 -12.00
C ASP A 22 11.72 3.14 -13.41
N THR A 23 10.39 3.06 -13.57
CA THR A 23 9.70 3.45 -14.79
C THR A 23 9.15 4.87 -14.70
N GLU A 24 8.93 5.52 -15.86
CA GLU A 24 8.49 6.91 -15.94
C GLU A 24 7.11 7.18 -15.31
N PRO A 25 6.08 6.32 -15.45
CA PRO A 25 4.75 6.59 -14.92
C PRO A 25 4.73 6.71 -13.39
N VAL A 26 3.94 7.64 -12.87
CA VAL A 26 3.63 7.77 -11.44
C VAL A 26 2.84 6.53 -10.97
N LYS A 27 3.25 5.92 -9.86
CA LYS A 27 2.57 4.77 -9.26
C LYS A 27 1.49 5.28 -8.32
N VAL A 28 0.25 5.12 -8.72
CA VAL A 28 -0.92 5.59 -7.99
C VAL A 28 -1.59 4.41 -7.28
N VAL A 29 -1.49 4.37 -5.97
CA VAL A 29 -2.12 3.32 -5.16
C VAL A 29 -3.48 3.83 -4.68
N THR A 30 -4.54 3.26 -5.23
CA THR A 30 -5.93 3.57 -4.87
C THR A 30 -6.56 2.46 -4.04
N GLY A 31 -7.64 2.77 -3.37
CA GLY A 31 -8.41 1.79 -2.60
C GLY A 31 -9.16 2.43 -1.45
N ILE A 32 -10.10 1.68 -0.88
CA ILE A 32 -10.91 2.16 0.24
C ILE A 32 -10.01 2.48 1.46
N ARG A 33 -10.51 3.32 2.34
CA ARG A 33 -9.81 3.67 3.58
C ARG A 33 -9.50 2.39 4.38
N ARG A 34 -8.29 2.32 4.97
CA ARG A 34 -7.79 1.19 5.80
C ARG A 34 -7.56 -0.13 5.05
N CYS A 35 -7.55 -0.16 3.71
CA CYS A 35 -7.21 -1.38 2.95
C CYS A 35 -5.70 -1.69 2.88
N GLY A 36 -4.83 -0.84 3.47
CA GLY A 36 -3.39 -1.09 3.56
C GLY A 36 -2.52 -0.31 2.58
N LYS A 37 -3.00 0.78 1.98
CA LYS A 37 -2.23 1.61 1.03
C LYS A 37 -0.90 2.12 1.63
N SER A 38 -0.97 2.77 2.78
CA SER A 38 0.23 3.27 3.48
C SER A 38 1.20 2.15 3.87
N SER A 39 0.68 0.97 4.22
CA SER A 39 1.51 -0.21 4.50
C SER A 39 2.23 -0.71 3.24
N LEU A 40 1.58 -0.64 2.07
CA LEU A 40 2.20 -1.00 0.79
C LEU A 40 3.34 -0.04 0.45
N LEU A 41 3.18 1.28 0.66
CA LEU A 41 4.28 2.24 0.47
C LEU A 41 5.47 1.92 1.39
N LYS A 42 5.21 1.63 2.67
CA LYS A 42 6.27 1.23 3.62
C LYS A 42 6.98 -0.05 3.19
N LEU A 43 6.26 -1.05 2.70
CA LEU A 43 6.86 -2.28 2.16
C LEU A 43 7.72 -1.99 0.94
N MET A 44 7.30 -1.08 0.06
CA MET A 44 8.11 -0.65 -1.10
C MET A 44 9.37 0.09 -0.65
N THR A 45 9.28 0.97 0.35
CA THR A 45 10.45 1.64 0.95
C THR A 45 11.45 0.61 1.51
N LEU A 46 10.97 -0.40 2.23
CA LEU A 46 11.82 -1.48 2.75
C LEU A 46 12.49 -2.25 1.60
N HIS A 47 11.73 -2.61 0.57
CA HIS A 47 12.26 -3.28 -0.62
C HIS A 47 13.38 -2.47 -1.28
N LEU A 48 13.22 -1.16 -1.45
CA LEU A 48 14.25 -0.28 -2.01
C LEU A 48 15.51 -0.28 -1.16
N LYS A 49 15.40 -0.19 0.16
CA LYS A 49 16.54 -0.23 1.10
C LYS A 49 17.27 -1.57 1.06
N GLU A 50 16.53 -2.68 1.01
CA GLU A 50 17.09 -4.03 0.85
C GLU A 50 17.87 -4.18 -0.48
N ASN A 51 17.51 -3.41 -1.51
CA ASN A 51 18.18 -3.37 -2.82
C ASN A 51 19.23 -2.23 -2.96
N GLY A 52 19.67 -1.66 -1.85
CA GLY A 52 20.81 -0.73 -1.82
C GLY A 52 20.49 0.75 -2.00
N VAL A 53 19.21 1.13 -2.02
CA VAL A 53 18.81 2.54 -2.01
C VAL A 53 19.05 3.11 -0.61
N THR A 54 19.76 4.24 -0.54
CA THR A 54 20.13 4.89 0.72
C THR A 54 19.00 5.78 1.25
N ASP A 55 18.92 5.97 2.57
CA ASP A 55 17.84 6.75 3.21
C ASP A 55 17.68 8.16 2.63
N ASN A 56 18.78 8.80 2.25
CA ASN A 56 18.75 10.15 1.67
C ASN A 56 18.17 10.21 0.24
N GLN A 57 17.96 9.07 -0.41
CA GLN A 57 17.28 8.96 -1.72
C GLN A 57 15.78 8.74 -1.58
N ILE A 58 15.28 8.55 -0.36
CA ILE A 58 13.89 8.25 -0.09
C ILE A 58 13.29 9.44 0.65
N LEU A 59 12.24 10.02 0.07
CA LEU A 59 11.46 11.08 0.70
C LEU A 59 10.03 10.58 0.94
N GLU A 60 9.64 10.48 2.21
CA GLU A 60 8.31 10.05 2.60
C GLU A 60 7.53 11.20 3.22
N MET A 61 6.36 11.50 2.70
CA MET A 61 5.45 12.52 3.22
C MET A 61 4.05 11.94 3.40
N ASN A 62 3.53 12.01 4.63
CA ASN A 62 2.14 11.64 4.92
C ASN A 62 1.33 12.90 5.19
N PHE A 63 0.44 13.27 4.29
CA PHE A 63 -0.36 14.49 4.36
C PHE A 63 -1.51 14.42 5.37
N GLU A 64 -1.69 13.30 6.09
CA GLU A 64 -2.50 13.28 7.31
C GLU A 64 -1.80 13.94 8.49
N SER A 65 -0.47 14.10 8.42
CA SER A 65 0.30 14.77 9.47
C SER A 65 0.01 16.27 9.54
N HIS A 66 -0.10 16.78 10.76
CA HIS A 66 -0.26 18.21 11.01
C HIS A 66 0.89 19.06 10.44
N ALA A 67 2.09 18.47 10.28
CA ALA A 67 3.26 19.14 9.71
C ALA A 67 3.01 19.68 8.29
N TYR A 68 2.08 19.08 7.54
CA TYR A 68 1.78 19.45 6.15
C TYR A 68 0.39 20.08 5.98
N LYS A 69 -0.30 20.45 7.07
CA LYS A 69 -1.70 20.88 7.06
C LYS A 69 -2.00 22.07 6.13
N ASN A 70 -1.05 22.98 5.96
CA ASN A 70 -1.22 24.19 5.16
C ASN A 70 -0.41 24.14 3.85
N MET A 71 0.01 22.96 3.42
CA MET A 71 0.78 22.79 2.19
C MET A 71 -0.12 22.97 0.97
N ASN A 72 0.33 23.75 0.00
CA ASN A 72 -0.22 23.90 -1.34
C ASN A 72 0.78 23.39 -2.37
N SER A 73 0.40 23.40 -3.65
CA SER A 73 1.25 22.93 -4.75
C SER A 73 2.64 23.57 -4.76
N ASP A 74 2.74 24.90 -4.61
CA ASP A 74 4.02 25.62 -4.63
C ASP A 74 4.93 25.25 -3.46
N SER A 75 4.38 25.25 -2.23
CA SER A 75 5.14 24.88 -1.03
C SER A 75 5.52 23.39 -1.04
N PHE A 76 4.70 22.54 -1.64
CA PHE A 76 5.01 21.14 -1.86
C PHE A 76 6.19 20.97 -2.82
N TYR A 77 6.16 21.70 -3.95
CA TYR A 77 7.25 21.69 -4.91
C TYR A 77 8.58 22.15 -4.28
N GLU A 78 8.59 23.29 -3.61
CA GLU A 78 9.80 23.82 -2.98
C GLU A 78 10.33 22.91 -1.85
N TYR A 79 9.44 22.28 -1.08
CA TYR A 79 9.83 21.32 -0.06
C TYR A 79 10.56 20.12 -0.68
N VAL A 80 9.99 19.49 -1.70
CA VAL A 80 10.62 18.33 -2.39
C VAL A 80 11.96 18.74 -3.00
N LYS A 81 12.02 19.89 -3.70
CA LYS A 81 13.22 20.42 -4.33
C LYS A 81 14.40 20.58 -3.34
N GLN A 82 14.12 21.01 -2.11
CA GLN A 82 15.14 21.15 -1.06
C GLN A 82 15.70 19.80 -0.58
N HIS A 83 15.00 18.71 -0.82
CA HIS A 83 15.40 17.36 -0.42
C HIS A 83 16.00 16.53 -1.55
N ILE A 84 16.07 17.07 -2.77
CA ILE A 84 16.68 16.38 -3.92
C ILE A 84 18.18 16.24 -3.72
N VAL A 85 18.68 15.03 -3.83
CA VAL A 85 20.11 14.74 -3.79
C VAL A 85 20.69 14.81 -5.21
N PRO A 86 21.65 15.70 -5.47
CA PRO A 86 22.23 15.87 -6.80
C PRO A 86 22.85 14.56 -7.33
N ASN A 87 22.63 14.29 -8.64
CA ASN A 87 23.16 13.13 -9.34
C ASN A 87 22.71 11.76 -8.80
N LYS A 88 21.66 11.71 -7.99
CA LYS A 88 21.04 10.47 -7.55
C LYS A 88 19.58 10.40 -8.01
N ARG A 89 19.09 9.17 -8.19
CA ARG A 89 17.66 8.96 -8.37
C ARG A 89 16.96 9.02 -7.03
N MET A 90 15.91 9.82 -6.95
CA MET A 90 15.07 9.97 -5.76
C MET A 90 13.85 9.06 -5.84
N TYR A 91 13.38 8.59 -4.70
CA TYR A 91 12.14 7.84 -4.55
C TYR A 91 11.20 8.62 -3.66
N LEU A 92 10.12 9.12 -4.24
CA LEU A 92 9.20 10.05 -3.60
C LEU A 92 7.90 9.33 -3.24
N PHE A 93 7.57 9.29 -1.96
CA PHE A 93 6.39 8.62 -1.43
C PHE A 93 5.45 9.63 -0.79
N PHE A 94 4.26 9.78 -1.36
CA PHE A 94 3.26 10.76 -0.95
C PHE A 94 1.97 10.05 -0.53
N ASP A 95 1.75 9.94 0.78
CA ASP A 95 0.57 9.28 1.33
C ASP A 95 -0.57 10.29 1.53
N GLU A 96 -1.79 9.92 1.06
CA GLU A 96 -3.00 10.75 1.06
C GLU A 96 -2.80 12.12 0.36
N VAL A 97 -2.17 12.09 -0.82
CA VAL A 97 -1.72 13.28 -1.58
C VAL A 97 -2.84 14.25 -1.92
N GLN A 98 -4.10 13.79 -2.07
CA GLN A 98 -5.28 14.61 -2.35
C GLN A 98 -5.60 15.66 -1.25
N ARG A 99 -4.89 15.64 -0.15
CA ARG A 99 -5.00 16.67 0.90
C ARG A 99 -4.25 17.96 0.55
N VAL A 100 -3.37 17.91 -0.44
CA VAL A 100 -2.68 19.08 -0.96
C VAL A 100 -3.48 19.62 -2.15
N PRO A 101 -3.98 20.86 -2.09
CA PRO A 101 -4.62 21.47 -3.25
C PRO A 101 -3.67 21.52 -4.46
N ASP A 102 -4.18 21.21 -5.65
CA ASP A 102 -3.44 21.25 -6.92
C ASP A 102 -2.13 20.43 -6.90
N TRP A 103 -2.13 19.32 -6.16
CA TRP A 103 -0.96 18.45 -6.01
C TRP A 103 -0.49 17.84 -7.32
N GLU A 104 -1.39 17.68 -8.29
CA GLU A 104 -1.12 17.14 -9.62
C GLU A 104 -0.08 17.98 -10.37
N ASP A 105 -0.16 19.30 -10.24
CA ASP A 105 0.78 20.22 -10.86
C ASP A 105 2.19 20.06 -10.29
N ALA A 106 2.31 19.94 -8.97
CA ALA A 106 3.57 19.66 -8.30
C ALA A 106 4.16 18.31 -8.74
N VAL A 107 3.35 17.25 -8.73
CA VAL A 107 3.78 15.89 -9.14
C VAL A 107 4.21 15.85 -10.60
N ASN A 108 3.51 16.54 -11.49
CA ASN A 108 3.94 16.67 -12.89
C ASN A 108 5.26 17.41 -13.03
N SER A 109 5.47 18.46 -12.23
CA SER A 109 6.73 19.21 -12.22
C SER A 109 7.88 18.35 -11.72
N PHE A 110 7.69 17.53 -10.67
CA PHE A 110 8.74 16.61 -10.20
C PHE A 110 9.21 15.64 -11.30
N ARG A 111 8.29 15.14 -12.12
CA ARG A 111 8.63 14.23 -13.24
C ARG A 111 9.50 14.90 -14.30
N VAL A 112 9.31 16.20 -14.51
CA VAL A 112 10.04 16.98 -15.53
C VAL A 112 11.39 17.43 -14.99
N ASP A 113 11.42 17.91 -13.75
CA ASP A 113 12.56 18.64 -13.21
C ASP A 113 13.57 17.75 -12.49
N PHE A 114 13.14 16.56 -12.00
CA PHE A 114 13.98 15.72 -11.16
C PHE A 114 14.12 14.29 -11.69
N ASN A 115 15.30 13.70 -11.46
CA ASN A 115 15.46 12.26 -11.66
C ASN A 115 14.82 11.52 -10.49
N CYS A 116 13.54 11.20 -10.60
CA CYS A 116 12.79 10.59 -9.51
C CYS A 116 11.85 9.47 -9.97
N ASP A 117 11.45 8.67 -9.00
CA ASP A 117 10.41 7.65 -9.09
C ASP A 117 9.33 8.00 -8.06
N ILE A 118 8.07 8.11 -8.48
CA ILE A 118 7.00 8.72 -7.69
C ILE A 118 5.91 7.70 -7.36
N TYR A 119 5.57 7.61 -6.08
CA TYR A 119 4.56 6.75 -5.52
C TYR A 119 3.57 7.59 -4.71
N VAL A 120 2.31 7.56 -5.09
CA VAL A 120 1.25 8.32 -4.41
C VAL A 120 0.14 7.40 -3.93
N THR A 121 -0.49 7.76 -2.80
CA THR A 121 -1.75 7.14 -2.41
C THR A 121 -2.86 8.17 -2.33
N GLY A 122 -4.08 7.68 -2.49
CA GLY A 122 -5.28 8.47 -2.25
C GLY A 122 -6.53 7.60 -2.15
N SER A 123 -7.61 8.21 -1.66
CA SER A 123 -8.90 7.52 -1.60
C SER A 123 -9.55 7.43 -2.98
N ASN A 124 -10.22 6.30 -3.25
CA ASN A 124 -10.84 6.00 -4.56
C ASN A 124 -11.78 7.09 -5.07
N ALA A 125 -12.52 7.74 -4.18
CA ALA A 125 -13.52 8.73 -4.57
C ALA A 125 -12.91 9.99 -5.20
N TYR A 126 -11.70 10.36 -4.78
CA TYR A 126 -11.01 11.55 -5.29
C TYR A 126 -10.19 11.25 -6.56
N MET A 127 -9.55 10.07 -6.59
CA MET A 127 -8.67 9.63 -7.67
C MET A 127 -9.42 9.19 -8.94
N LEU A 128 -10.75 9.07 -8.87
CA LEU A 128 -11.63 8.72 -10.00
C LEU A 128 -12.36 9.93 -10.58
N SER A 129 -12.12 11.16 -10.09
CA SER A 129 -12.71 12.35 -10.70
C SER A 129 -12.17 12.54 -12.13
N SER A 130 -13.05 13.01 -13.02
CA SER A 130 -12.73 13.23 -14.45
C SER A 130 -11.56 14.19 -14.67
N GLU A 131 -11.33 15.11 -13.74
CA GLU A 131 -10.21 16.05 -13.75
C GLU A 131 -8.88 15.33 -13.54
N TYR A 132 -8.80 14.43 -12.56
CA TYR A 132 -7.63 13.62 -12.29
C TYR A 132 -7.22 12.73 -13.48
N ALA A 133 -8.21 12.07 -14.09
CA ALA A 133 -7.99 11.21 -15.26
C ALA A 133 -7.41 11.99 -16.44
N THR A 134 -7.67 13.30 -16.55
CA THR A 134 -7.17 14.14 -17.63
C THR A 134 -5.73 14.60 -17.39
N TYR A 135 -5.36 15.01 -16.18
CA TYR A 135 -4.03 15.53 -15.86
C TYR A 135 -2.91 14.46 -15.88
N LEU A 136 -3.20 13.25 -15.42
CA LEU A 136 -2.24 12.14 -15.39
C LEU A 136 -2.51 11.06 -16.45
N SER A 137 -3.42 11.32 -17.40
CA SER A 137 -3.75 10.39 -18.48
C SER A 137 -2.48 9.95 -19.23
N GLY A 138 -2.24 8.64 -19.30
CA GLY A 138 -1.08 8.05 -19.95
C GLY A 138 0.25 8.21 -19.18
N ARG A 139 0.25 8.88 -18.02
CA ARG A 139 1.46 9.19 -17.23
C ARG A 139 1.45 8.56 -15.85
N CYS A 140 0.47 7.74 -15.54
CA CYS A 140 0.39 7.01 -14.28
C CYS A 140 -0.01 5.56 -14.50
N VAL A 141 0.33 4.72 -13.54
CA VAL A 141 -0.18 3.35 -13.41
C VAL A 141 -0.96 3.22 -12.12
N GLU A 142 -2.20 2.76 -12.24
CA GLU A 142 -3.06 2.55 -11.08
C GLU A 142 -2.86 1.14 -10.49
N ILE A 143 -2.63 1.09 -9.18
CA ILE A 143 -2.61 -0.12 -8.38
C ILE A 143 -3.80 -0.07 -7.42
N LYS A 144 -4.92 -0.64 -7.87
CA LYS A 144 -6.17 -0.64 -7.11
C LYS A 144 -6.15 -1.73 -6.04
N MET A 145 -6.07 -1.30 -4.77
CA MET A 145 -6.11 -2.20 -3.62
C MET A 145 -7.54 -2.48 -3.17
N LEU A 146 -7.83 -3.75 -3.00
CA LEU A 146 -9.08 -4.24 -2.41
C LEU A 146 -8.86 -4.63 -0.94
N PRO A 147 -9.92 -4.79 -0.14
CA PRO A 147 -9.84 -5.50 1.13
C PRO A 147 -9.16 -6.86 0.98
N LEU A 148 -8.77 -7.48 2.09
CA LEU A 148 -8.17 -8.82 2.06
C LEU A 148 -9.11 -9.80 1.37
N SER A 149 -8.58 -10.60 0.46
CA SER A 149 -9.24 -11.83 0.00
C SER A 149 -9.31 -12.84 1.16
N PHE A 150 -10.14 -13.87 1.05
CA PHE A 150 -10.19 -14.92 2.07
C PHE A 150 -8.83 -15.60 2.29
N SER A 151 -8.08 -15.83 1.23
CA SER A 151 -6.73 -16.39 1.33
C SER A 151 -5.76 -15.47 2.10
N GLU A 152 -5.81 -14.14 1.83
CA GLU A 152 -5.02 -13.17 2.59
C GLU A 152 -5.50 -13.06 4.04
N PHE A 153 -6.82 -13.15 4.30
CA PHE A 153 -7.38 -13.17 5.64
C PHE A 153 -6.81 -14.34 6.45
N ILE A 154 -6.79 -15.55 5.89
CA ILE A 154 -6.16 -16.73 6.50
C ILE A 154 -4.70 -16.43 6.89
N THR A 155 -3.92 -15.89 5.95
CA THR A 155 -2.50 -15.54 6.19
C THR A 155 -2.35 -14.44 7.24
N PHE A 156 -3.21 -13.42 7.22
CA PHE A 156 -3.16 -12.31 8.17
C PHE A 156 -3.51 -12.72 9.60
N HIS A 157 -4.36 -13.72 9.79
CA HIS A 157 -4.63 -14.33 11.10
C HIS A 157 -3.58 -15.38 11.49
N ASN A 158 -2.56 -15.62 10.66
CA ASN A 158 -1.57 -16.67 10.82
C ASN A 158 -2.21 -18.07 10.92
N PHE A 159 -3.31 -18.25 10.22
CA PHE A 159 -3.94 -19.54 10.05
C PHE A 159 -3.24 -20.37 8.98
N GLU A 160 -3.26 -21.69 9.13
CA GLU A 160 -2.76 -22.65 8.18
C GLU A 160 -3.89 -23.61 7.78
N ILE A 161 -4.10 -23.80 6.48
CA ILE A 161 -5.07 -24.78 5.98
C ILE A 161 -4.35 -26.11 5.78
N ARG A 162 -4.80 -27.16 6.46
CA ARG A 162 -4.29 -28.53 6.31
C ARG A 162 -5.37 -29.46 5.78
N GLU A 163 -4.95 -30.41 4.94
CA GLU A 163 -5.81 -31.49 4.47
C GLU A 163 -5.72 -32.68 5.43
N MET A 164 -6.85 -33.01 6.04
CA MET A 164 -6.96 -34.16 6.96
C MET A 164 -7.71 -35.29 6.29
N LYS A 165 -7.20 -36.51 6.42
CA LYS A 165 -7.91 -37.72 5.96
C LYS A 165 -9.07 -38.01 6.90
N SER A 166 -10.27 -38.12 6.37
CA SER A 166 -11.45 -38.57 7.11
C SER A 166 -11.41 -40.08 7.36
N ALA A 167 -11.88 -40.51 8.51
CA ALA A 167 -12.04 -41.94 8.82
C ALA A 167 -12.98 -42.70 7.84
N LEU A 168 -13.80 -41.96 7.11
CA LEU A 168 -14.72 -42.48 6.08
C LEU A 168 -14.17 -42.42 4.65
N GLY A 169 -12.84 -42.18 4.48
CA GLY A 169 -12.17 -42.28 3.19
C GLY A 169 -12.21 -41.01 2.31
N GLY A 170 -12.52 -39.83 2.88
CA GLY A 170 -12.44 -38.52 2.19
C GLY A 170 -11.34 -37.65 2.72
N THR A 171 -11.05 -36.53 2.01
CA THR A 171 -10.15 -35.48 2.47
C THR A 171 -10.97 -34.28 2.95
N ARG A 172 -10.68 -33.74 4.12
CA ARG A 172 -11.33 -32.57 4.71
C ARG A 172 -10.28 -31.47 4.95
N LYS A 173 -10.61 -30.24 4.63
CA LYS A 173 -9.76 -29.10 4.92
C LYS A 173 -10.13 -28.50 6.28
N GLN A 174 -9.14 -28.37 7.14
CA GLN A 174 -9.27 -27.70 8.44
C GLN A 174 -8.27 -26.56 8.54
N VAL A 175 -8.60 -25.56 9.33
CA VAL A 175 -7.79 -24.38 9.59
C VAL A 175 -7.19 -24.51 10.98
N PHE A 176 -5.90 -24.28 11.12
CA PHE A 176 -5.18 -24.32 12.37
C PHE A 176 -4.61 -22.93 12.69
N ASP A 177 -4.71 -22.52 13.94
CA ASP A 177 -4.04 -21.32 14.42
C ASP A 177 -2.61 -21.60 14.93
N LYS A 178 -1.89 -20.56 15.38
CA LYS A 178 -0.53 -20.69 15.95
C LYS A 178 -0.47 -21.52 17.23
N ALA A 179 -1.56 -21.61 17.98
CA ALA A 179 -1.64 -22.39 19.21
C ALA A 179 -1.91 -23.88 18.94
N GLY A 180 -2.27 -24.22 17.68
CA GLY A 180 -2.64 -25.57 17.26
C GLY A 180 -4.11 -25.88 17.43
N GLU A 181 -4.92 -24.91 17.82
CA GLU A 181 -6.38 -25.03 17.80
C GLU A 181 -6.86 -25.15 16.37
N HIS A 182 -7.91 -25.94 16.17
CA HIS A 182 -8.44 -26.17 14.83
C HIS A 182 -9.90 -25.73 14.69
N TYR A 183 -10.20 -25.22 13.51
CA TYR A 183 -11.51 -24.69 13.12
C TYR A 183 -11.94 -25.32 11.79
N GLU A 184 -13.24 -25.46 11.60
CA GLU A 184 -13.77 -25.82 10.30
C GLU A 184 -13.56 -24.66 9.31
N LEU A 185 -13.15 -24.98 8.08
CA LEU A 185 -12.93 -23.95 7.05
C LEU A 185 -14.15 -23.04 6.85
N ARG A 186 -15.35 -23.62 7.01
CA ARG A 186 -16.62 -22.90 6.89
C ARG A 186 -16.80 -21.85 8.02
N GLU A 187 -16.45 -22.21 9.25
CA GLU A 187 -16.55 -21.28 10.40
C GLU A 187 -15.66 -20.06 10.20
N VAL A 188 -14.43 -20.28 9.72
CA VAL A 188 -13.48 -19.20 9.43
C VAL A 188 -13.97 -18.36 8.24
N PHE A 189 -14.58 -18.99 7.23
CA PHE A 189 -15.17 -18.27 6.10
C PHE A 189 -16.38 -17.42 6.53
N ASP A 190 -17.25 -17.96 7.39
CA ASP A 190 -18.40 -17.24 7.94
C ASP A 190 -17.94 -16.04 8.79
N ALA A 191 -16.85 -16.17 9.55
CA ALA A 191 -16.23 -15.07 10.27
C ALA A 191 -15.69 -14.00 9.29
N TYR A 192 -14.99 -14.39 8.23
CA TYR A 192 -14.55 -13.48 7.18
C TYR A 192 -15.72 -12.72 6.54
N MET A 193 -16.82 -13.42 6.22
CA MET A 193 -18.02 -12.79 5.65
C MET A 193 -18.69 -11.82 6.61
N ARG A 194 -18.66 -12.10 7.91
CA ARG A 194 -19.27 -11.29 8.97
C ARG A 194 -18.45 -10.04 9.29
N PHE A 195 -17.15 -10.19 9.45
CA PHE A 195 -16.25 -9.11 9.90
C PHE A 195 -15.60 -8.35 8.74
N GLY A 196 -15.58 -8.96 7.55
CA GLY A 196 -15.01 -8.38 6.35
C GLY A 196 -13.49 -8.52 6.23
N GLY A 197 -12.96 -8.06 5.11
CA GLY A 197 -11.55 -8.21 4.73
C GLY A 197 -10.69 -6.98 5.04
N MET A 198 -11.02 -6.16 6.03
CA MET A 198 -10.15 -5.03 6.40
C MET A 198 -8.94 -5.53 7.19
N PRO A 199 -7.69 -5.18 6.80
CA PRO A 199 -6.48 -5.63 7.51
C PRO A 199 -6.48 -5.38 9.02
N GLY A 200 -7.01 -4.24 9.47
CA GLY A 200 -7.09 -3.91 10.89
C GLY A 200 -8.03 -4.79 11.72
N ILE A 201 -8.87 -5.62 11.10
CA ILE A 201 -9.71 -6.59 11.81
C ILE A 201 -8.87 -7.80 12.23
N ALA A 202 -7.85 -8.15 11.46
CA ALA A 202 -6.93 -9.23 11.79
C ALA A 202 -6.16 -9.00 13.11
N ASP A 203 -6.05 -7.75 13.56
CA ASP A 203 -5.33 -7.39 14.78
C ASP A 203 -6.21 -7.51 16.05
N ILE A 204 -7.55 -7.66 15.89
CA ILE A 204 -8.50 -7.72 17.01
C ILE A 204 -8.69 -9.16 17.52
N GLY A 205 -8.29 -10.16 16.74
CA GLY A 205 -8.55 -11.58 17.00
C GLY A 205 -9.97 -12.01 16.59
N LEU A 206 -10.15 -13.31 16.41
CA LEU A 206 -11.45 -13.95 16.19
C LEU A 206 -12.07 -14.35 17.52
#